data_c6a959350aaacb2502796d0ccb24fc5d
#
_entry.id   c6a959350aaacb2502796d0ccb24fc5d
#
_cell.length_a   1.000
_cell.length_b   1.000
_cell.length_c   1.000
_cell.angle_alpha   90.00
_cell.angle_beta   90.00
_cell.angle_gamma   90.00
#
_symmetry.space_group_name_H-M   'P 1'
#
loop_
_entity.id
_entity.type
_entity.pdbx_description
1 polymer ?
#
loop_
_entity_poly.entity_id
_entity_poly.type
_entity_poly.pdbx_seq_one_letter_code
_entity_poly.pdbx_strand_id
1 'polypeptide(L)'
;MDRANILVVDDEMGPRESLKMILKPYYNVYTAERGGQAIDLLSQVPIDLVTVDLKMPGLPGTKVLERLKQQNPDIEAIIITGYGSMDTAIEGLRLGAFDYIAKPFDVNYVLSLIQRALERKNTRSKLKQLKSDFLANVSHELLTPLSVVIGFVSLLLDQIIGKLSEEQKKILEKVYKNSEELLELIDNVLWLTSLNAGALSLAEEEFDVGEVIKESVKKYKQVLGEKGIHLSIQLPKSGISVLGDSSKVVRIFQNLFHNAVKFTPQGQITIKAHRSVNRKMIDLEIVDTGVGIPQEQVEAMFQPLRQLDDSPQKHFSGLGLGLTVARRLTDLIGGAMEIMSQPGIGTHVLLSIPYRSESYTNGVSAYRN
;
A
#
# COMPACT_ATOMS: atom_id res chain seq x y z
N MET A 1 -28.63 -11.03 4.33
CA MET A 1 -27.60 -10.03 4.71
C MET A 1 -26.93 -10.53 5.95
N ASP A 2 -25.62 -10.64 5.95
CA ASP A 2 -24.88 -11.02 7.15
C ASP A 2 -25.05 -9.94 8.21
N ARG A 3 -25.24 -10.36 9.46
CA ARG A 3 -25.37 -9.43 10.59
C ARG A 3 -24.02 -8.79 10.86
N ALA A 4 -24.00 -7.48 11.13
CA ALA A 4 -22.78 -6.79 11.50
C ALA A 4 -22.21 -7.33 12.81
N ASN A 5 -20.89 -7.38 12.93
CA ASN A 5 -20.15 -7.84 14.09
C ASN A 5 -19.82 -6.66 15.01
N ILE A 6 -20.34 -6.69 16.22
CA ILE A 6 -20.12 -5.64 17.23
C ILE A 6 -19.33 -6.21 18.39
N LEU A 7 -18.24 -5.54 18.78
CA LEU A 7 -17.46 -5.85 19.96
C LEU A 7 -17.83 -4.88 21.10
N VAL A 8 -18.25 -5.42 22.23
CA VAL A 8 -18.55 -4.67 23.46
C VAL A 8 -17.38 -4.86 24.43
N VAL A 9 -16.70 -3.75 24.77
CA VAL A 9 -15.55 -3.75 25.68
C VAL A 9 -15.91 -2.94 26.94
N ASP A 10 -16.05 -3.63 28.06
CA ASP A 10 -16.42 -3.03 29.34
C ASP A 10 -15.98 -3.98 30.46
N ASP A 11 -15.28 -3.49 31.47
CA ASP A 11 -14.82 -4.32 32.59
C ASP A 11 -15.95 -4.66 33.58
N GLU A 12 -17.00 -3.83 33.62
CA GLU A 12 -18.17 -4.06 34.43
C GLU A 12 -19.13 -5.06 33.77
N MET A 13 -19.43 -6.17 34.43
CA MET A 13 -20.32 -7.22 33.92
C MET A 13 -21.73 -6.70 33.61
N GLY A 14 -22.29 -5.80 34.43
CA GLY A 14 -23.64 -5.27 34.29
C GLY A 14 -23.88 -4.54 32.98
N PRO A 15 -23.14 -3.46 32.68
CA PRO A 15 -23.21 -2.74 31.41
C PRO A 15 -22.88 -3.61 30.20
N ARG A 16 -21.85 -4.48 30.30
CA ARG A 16 -21.44 -5.39 29.22
C ARG A 16 -22.55 -6.35 28.79
N GLU A 17 -23.18 -7.05 29.76
CA GLU A 17 -24.28 -7.96 29.48
C GLU A 17 -25.55 -7.23 29.07
N SER A 18 -25.81 -6.04 29.61
CA SER A 18 -26.95 -5.20 29.19
C SER A 18 -26.84 -4.83 27.71
N LEU A 19 -25.69 -4.32 27.26
CA LEU A 19 -25.46 -4.01 25.84
C LEU A 19 -25.53 -5.25 24.96
N LYS A 20 -24.96 -6.38 25.40
CA LYS A 20 -25.06 -7.63 24.67
C LYS A 20 -26.51 -8.07 24.49
N MET A 21 -27.35 -7.98 25.53
CA MET A 21 -28.78 -8.32 25.43
C MET A 21 -29.54 -7.39 24.49
N ILE A 22 -29.26 -6.09 24.51
CA ILE A 22 -29.87 -5.07 23.63
C ILE A 22 -29.51 -5.35 22.16
N LEU A 23 -28.26 -5.72 21.89
CA LEU A 23 -27.72 -5.80 20.54
C LEU A 23 -27.89 -7.19 19.89
N LYS A 24 -27.86 -8.27 20.67
CA LYS A 24 -27.92 -9.65 20.18
C LYS A 24 -29.09 -9.99 19.24
N PRO A 25 -30.31 -9.39 19.39
CA PRO A 25 -31.40 -9.63 18.42
C PRO A 25 -31.08 -9.16 17.00
N TYR A 26 -30.22 -8.15 16.83
CA TYR A 26 -29.96 -7.46 15.59
C TYR A 26 -28.58 -7.72 15.00
N TYR A 27 -27.56 -8.02 15.84
CA TYR A 27 -26.15 -8.08 15.48
C TYR A 27 -25.47 -9.33 16.03
N ASN A 28 -24.32 -9.68 15.48
CA ASN A 28 -23.41 -10.64 16.11
C ASN A 28 -22.60 -9.90 17.18
N VAL A 29 -22.71 -10.31 18.43
CA VAL A 29 -22.12 -9.57 19.55
C VAL A 29 -21.00 -10.38 20.19
N TYR A 30 -19.82 -9.79 20.18
CA TYR A 30 -18.64 -10.26 20.89
C TYR A 30 -18.40 -9.39 22.11
N THR A 31 -17.81 -9.94 23.16
CA THR A 31 -17.57 -9.21 24.42
C THR A 31 -16.13 -9.37 24.87
N ALA A 32 -15.56 -8.31 25.42
CA ALA A 32 -14.25 -8.32 26.07
C ALA A 32 -14.32 -7.59 27.41
N GLU A 33 -13.64 -8.15 28.42
CA GLU A 33 -13.57 -7.59 29.78
C GLU A 33 -12.39 -6.65 29.97
N ARG A 34 -11.42 -6.70 29.04
CA ARG A 34 -10.16 -5.95 29.13
C ARG A 34 -9.71 -5.53 27.74
N GLY A 35 -8.99 -4.40 27.69
CA GLY A 35 -8.47 -3.88 26.44
C GLY A 35 -7.55 -4.83 25.67
N GLY A 36 -6.75 -5.67 26.35
CA GLY A 36 -5.91 -6.70 25.71
C GLY A 36 -6.75 -7.73 24.95
N GLN A 37 -7.77 -8.29 25.60
CA GLN A 37 -8.70 -9.24 24.99
C GLN A 37 -9.43 -8.63 23.77
N ALA A 38 -9.79 -7.36 23.85
CA ALA A 38 -10.40 -6.65 22.73
C ALA A 38 -9.48 -6.62 21.50
N ILE A 39 -8.19 -6.34 21.70
CA ILE A 39 -7.19 -6.31 20.62
C ILE A 39 -7.00 -7.72 20.02
N ASP A 40 -6.97 -8.75 20.84
CA ASP A 40 -6.85 -10.14 20.37
C ASP A 40 -8.05 -10.55 19.50
N LEU A 41 -9.28 -10.21 19.93
CA LEU A 41 -10.50 -10.48 19.18
C LEU A 41 -10.53 -9.77 17.81
N LEU A 42 -9.99 -8.55 17.74
CA LEU A 42 -9.92 -7.80 16.49
C LEU A 42 -9.00 -8.43 15.44
N SER A 43 -7.99 -9.18 15.87
CA SER A 43 -7.13 -9.94 14.96
C SER A 43 -7.74 -11.26 14.48
N GLN A 44 -8.77 -11.77 15.19
CA GLN A 44 -9.39 -13.05 14.91
C GLN A 44 -10.74 -12.95 14.20
N VAL A 45 -11.48 -11.85 14.42
CA VAL A 45 -12.83 -11.65 13.92
C VAL A 45 -12.94 -10.31 13.21
N PRO A 46 -13.57 -10.24 12.01
CA PRO A 46 -13.82 -8.98 11.34
C PRO A 46 -14.90 -8.19 12.09
N ILE A 47 -14.50 -7.26 12.95
CA ILE A 47 -15.40 -6.40 13.73
C ILE A 47 -15.77 -5.15 12.93
N ASP A 48 -17.07 -4.80 12.93
CA ASP A 48 -17.60 -3.65 12.21
C ASP A 48 -17.68 -2.40 13.09
N LEU A 49 -18.01 -2.60 14.36
CA LEU A 49 -18.16 -1.53 15.34
C LEU A 49 -17.71 -2.01 16.71
N VAL A 50 -17.06 -1.12 17.45
CA VAL A 50 -16.65 -1.37 18.84
C VAL A 50 -17.33 -0.37 19.75
N THR A 51 -17.93 -0.84 20.85
CA THR A 51 -18.27 0.01 21.98
C THR A 51 -17.20 -0.19 23.04
N VAL A 52 -16.63 0.90 23.58
CA VAL A 52 -15.50 0.80 24.52
C VAL A 52 -15.72 1.72 25.73
N ASP A 53 -15.64 1.13 26.93
CA ASP A 53 -15.53 1.93 28.16
C ASP A 53 -14.12 2.54 28.25
N LEU A 54 -14.08 3.83 28.56
CA LEU A 54 -12.79 4.54 28.70
C LEU A 54 -12.07 4.23 30.00
N LYS A 55 -12.83 3.94 31.07
CA LYS A 55 -12.31 3.72 32.41
C LYS A 55 -12.21 2.24 32.74
N MET A 56 -11.24 1.56 32.17
CA MET A 56 -10.99 0.14 32.45
C MET A 56 -9.65 -0.05 33.16
N PRO A 57 -9.53 -1.03 34.06
CA PRO A 57 -8.26 -1.37 34.71
C PRO A 57 -7.27 -1.96 33.68
N GLY A 58 -6.01 -1.62 33.84
CA GLY A 58 -4.92 -2.08 32.97
C GLY A 58 -4.76 -1.20 31.74
N LEU A 59 -5.24 -1.63 30.56
CA LEU A 59 -5.17 -0.86 29.33
C LEU A 59 -6.40 0.07 29.22
N PRO A 60 -6.24 1.40 29.35
CA PRO A 60 -7.35 2.34 29.24
C PRO A 60 -8.05 2.25 27.89
N GLY A 61 -9.38 2.52 27.85
CA GLY A 61 -10.15 2.50 26.61
C GLY A 61 -9.66 3.47 25.53
N THR A 62 -9.07 4.61 25.93
CA THR A 62 -8.41 5.54 24.99
C THR A 62 -7.26 4.89 24.23
N LYS A 63 -6.45 4.06 24.91
CA LYS A 63 -5.35 3.32 24.27
C LYS A 63 -5.85 2.15 23.42
N VAL A 64 -6.97 1.54 23.81
CA VAL A 64 -7.66 0.56 22.95
C VAL A 64 -8.13 1.25 21.66
N LEU A 65 -8.77 2.41 21.78
CA LEU A 65 -9.26 3.18 20.63
C LEU A 65 -8.12 3.63 19.69
N GLU A 66 -7.01 4.12 20.24
CA GLU A 66 -5.82 4.47 19.43
C GLU A 66 -5.33 3.27 18.61
N ARG A 67 -5.13 2.12 19.25
CA ARG A 67 -4.66 0.90 18.56
C ARG A 67 -5.65 0.40 17.53
N LEU A 68 -6.95 0.45 17.85
CA LEU A 68 -8.03 0.14 16.92
C LEU A 68 -7.93 0.96 15.63
N LYS A 69 -7.82 2.27 15.79
CA LYS A 69 -7.77 3.20 14.65
C LYS A 69 -6.46 3.11 13.86
N GLN A 70 -5.36 2.72 14.52
CA GLN A 70 -4.10 2.44 13.83
C GLN A 70 -4.16 1.16 13.00
N GLN A 71 -4.76 0.08 13.52
CA GLN A 71 -4.89 -1.20 12.82
C GLN A 71 -5.98 -1.18 11.74
N ASN A 72 -7.11 -0.55 12.03
CA ASN A 72 -8.24 -0.44 11.11
C ASN A 72 -8.91 0.93 11.23
N PRO A 73 -8.48 1.93 10.41
CA PRO A 73 -9.05 3.28 10.44
C PRO A 73 -10.56 3.33 10.11
N ASP A 74 -11.10 2.30 9.46
CA ASP A 74 -12.48 2.25 9.01
C ASP A 74 -13.45 1.63 10.04
N ILE A 75 -12.92 1.06 11.13
CA ILE A 75 -13.77 0.54 12.21
C ILE A 75 -14.46 1.71 12.92
N GLU A 76 -15.76 1.60 13.14
CA GLU A 76 -16.47 2.60 13.94
C GLU A 76 -16.33 2.28 15.42
N ALA A 77 -16.15 3.32 16.23
CA ALA A 77 -16.02 3.17 17.68
C ALA A 77 -16.96 4.12 18.39
N ILE A 78 -17.71 3.62 19.37
CA ILE A 78 -18.58 4.36 20.25
C ILE A 78 -18.04 4.26 21.67
N ILE A 79 -17.92 5.38 22.35
CA ILE A 79 -17.44 5.44 23.72
C ILE A 79 -18.58 5.16 24.66
N ILE A 80 -18.31 4.39 25.72
CA ILE A 80 -19.22 4.25 26.84
C ILE A 80 -18.64 5.06 28.00
N THR A 81 -19.45 5.84 28.67
CA THR A 81 -19.00 6.70 29.77
C THR A 81 -19.99 6.72 30.94
N GLY A 82 -19.46 6.65 32.16
CA GLY A 82 -20.24 6.89 33.37
C GLY A 82 -20.38 8.37 33.71
N TYR A 83 -21.21 8.69 34.69
CA TYR A 83 -21.42 10.06 35.18
C TYR A 83 -20.09 10.75 35.54
N GLY A 84 -19.88 11.98 35.01
CA GLY A 84 -18.75 12.84 35.38
C GLY A 84 -17.48 12.73 34.51
N SER A 85 -17.49 12.05 33.36
CA SER A 85 -16.32 11.87 32.49
C SER A 85 -16.44 12.55 31.13
N MET A 86 -16.98 13.78 31.11
CA MET A 86 -17.14 14.57 29.85
C MET A 86 -15.80 14.83 29.17
N ASP A 87 -14.75 15.12 29.93
CA ASP A 87 -13.42 15.39 29.38
C ASP A 87 -12.83 14.14 28.69
N THR A 88 -13.02 12.95 29.26
CA THR A 88 -12.56 11.70 28.65
C THR A 88 -13.38 11.32 27.42
N ALA A 89 -14.67 11.65 27.36
CA ALA A 89 -15.48 11.48 26.16
C ALA A 89 -15.01 12.39 25.02
N ILE A 90 -14.69 13.65 25.33
CA ILE A 90 -14.11 14.61 24.36
C ILE A 90 -12.77 14.12 23.83
N GLU A 91 -11.90 13.57 24.68
CA GLU A 91 -10.64 12.96 24.27
C GLU A 91 -10.87 11.81 23.29
N GLY A 92 -11.78 10.91 23.58
CA GLY A 92 -12.10 9.80 22.70
C GLY A 92 -12.69 10.22 21.35
N LEU A 93 -13.51 11.28 21.31
CA LEU A 93 -13.99 11.88 20.06
C LEU A 93 -12.81 12.46 19.24
N ARG A 94 -11.83 13.09 19.88
CA ARG A 94 -10.59 13.55 19.22
C ARG A 94 -9.74 12.39 18.66
N LEU A 95 -9.78 11.24 19.31
CA LEU A 95 -9.13 10.01 18.83
C LEU A 95 -9.91 9.29 17.72
N GLY A 96 -11.04 9.88 17.26
CA GLY A 96 -11.81 9.39 16.12
C GLY A 96 -12.97 8.45 16.45
N ALA A 97 -13.47 8.45 17.70
CA ALA A 97 -14.73 7.80 18.00
C ALA A 97 -15.88 8.50 17.25
N PHE A 98 -16.91 7.72 16.93
CA PHE A 98 -18.11 8.22 16.25
C PHE A 98 -18.94 9.13 17.16
N ASP A 99 -19.18 8.66 18.38
CA ASP A 99 -19.98 9.34 19.39
C ASP A 99 -19.78 8.66 20.76
N TYR A 100 -20.52 9.06 21.78
CA TYR A 100 -20.51 8.47 23.09
C TYR A 100 -21.90 8.10 23.61
N ILE A 101 -21.96 7.15 24.55
CA ILE A 101 -23.17 6.71 25.25
C ILE A 101 -22.95 6.88 26.76
N ALA A 102 -23.83 7.59 27.44
CA ALA A 102 -23.79 7.73 28.89
C ALA A 102 -24.50 6.54 29.59
N LYS A 103 -23.90 6.02 30.67
CA LYS A 103 -24.55 5.07 31.58
C LYS A 103 -25.46 5.85 32.56
N PRO A 104 -26.72 5.41 32.85
CA PRO A 104 -27.40 4.21 32.34
C PRO A 104 -27.93 4.38 30.93
N PHE A 105 -28.05 3.28 30.17
CA PHE A 105 -28.37 3.27 28.74
C PHE A 105 -29.87 3.45 28.46
N ASP A 106 -30.21 4.34 27.54
CA ASP A 106 -31.48 4.28 26.83
C ASP A 106 -31.38 3.33 25.63
N VAL A 107 -32.24 2.31 25.58
CA VAL A 107 -32.18 1.23 24.57
C VAL A 107 -32.37 1.80 23.15
N ASN A 108 -33.32 2.70 22.95
CA ASN A 108 -33.62 3.25 21.66
C ASN A 108 -32.47 4.15 21.16
N TYR A 109 -31.88 4.90 22.08
CA TYR A 109 -30.72 5.75 21.78
C TYR A 109 -29.52 4.88 21.36
N VAL A 110 -29.20 3.83 22.11
CA VAL A 110 -28.12 2.89 21.78
C VAL A 110 -28.31 2.30 20.39
N LEU A 111 -29.49 1.76 20.10
CA LEU A 111 -29.78 1.14 18.80
C LEU A 111 -29.67 2.15 17.65
N SER A 112 -30.24 3.35 17.83
CA SER A 112 -30.19 4.40 16.82
C SER A 112 -28.75 4.88 16.54
N LEU A 113 -27.93 4.98 17.58
CA LEU A 113 -26.54 5.43 17.46
C LEU A 113 -25.68 4.39 16.75
N ILE A 114 -25.81 3.11 17.10
CA ILE A 114 -25.11 2.01 16.44
C ILE A 114 -25.53 1.91 14.97
N GLN A 115 -26.81 2.02 14.68
CA GLN A 115 -27.28 2.01 13.30
C GLN A 115 -26.65 3.15 12.48
N ARG A 116 -26.64 4.37 12.99
CA ARG A 116 -26.02 5.54 12.33
C ARG A 116 -24.51 5.33 12.10
N ALA A 117 -23.80 4.77 13.08
CA ALA A 117 -22.39 4.48 12.95
C ALA A 117 -22.12 3.43 11.85
N LEU A 118 -22.90 2.36 11.81
CA LEU A 118 -22.81 1.33 10.78
C LEU A 118 -23.20 1.85 9.39
N GLU A 119 -24.22 2.70 9.29
CA GLU A 119 -24.60 3.37 8.03
C GLU A 119 -23.47 4.27 7.51
N ARG A 120 -22.81 5.03 8.39
CA ARG A 120 -21.65 5.84 8.03
C ARG A 120 -20.51 4.96 7.49
N LYS A 121 -20.16 3.86 8.16
CA LYS A 121 -19.17 2.89 7.71
C LYS A 121 -19.51 2.34 6.32
N ASN A 122 -20.74 1.86 6.15
CA ASN A 122 -21.22 1.29 4.89
C ASN A 122 -21.19 2.30 3.74
N THR A 123 -21.60 3.53 3.99
CA THR A 123 -21.57 4.60 2.99
C THR A 123 -20.13 4.94 2.59
N ARG A 124 -19.22 5.02 3.57
CA ARG A 124 -17.81 5.28 3.31
C ARG A 124 -17.15 4.13 2.52
N SER A 125 -17.45 2.89 2.88
CA SER A 125 -16.95 1.70 2.17
C SER A 125 -17.48 1.63 0.75
N LYS A 126 -18.79 1.88 0.54
CA LYS A 126 -19.39 1.94 -0.80
C LYS A 126 -18.78 3.05 -1.66
N LEU A 127 -18.53 4.23 -1.09
CA LEU A 127 -17.90 5.33 -1.82
C LEU A 127 -16.47 4.99 -2.23
N LYS A 128 -15.69 4.34 -1.34
CA LYS A 128 -14.34 3.86 -1.65
C LYS A 128 -14.38 2.84 -2.79
N GLN A 129 -15.31 1.87 -2.71
CA GLN A 129 -15.47 0.85 -3.74
C GLN A 129 -15.84 1.46 -5.08
N LEU A 130 -16.88 2.30 -5.12
CA LEU A 130 -17.31 2.98 -6.35
C LEU A 130 -16.19 3.81 -6.98
N LYS A 131 -15.41 4.51 -6.15
CA LYS A 131 -14.24 5.26 -6.63
C LYS A 131 -13.19 4.34 -7.24
N SER A 132 -12.94 3.19 -6.61
CA SER A 132 -11.98 2.20 -7.12
C SER A 132 -12.46 1.60 -8.44
N ASP A 133 -13.72 1.15 -8.50
CA ASP A 133 -14.31 0.54 -9.69
C ASP A 133 -14.36 1.53 -10.87
N PHE A 134 -14.76 2.77 -10.60
CA PHE A 134 -14.76 3.84 -11.61
C PHE A 134 -13.36 4.04 -12.20
N LEU A 135 -12.35 4.17 -11.36
CA LEU A 135 -10.97 4.39 -11.82
C LEU A 135 -10.40 3.17 -12.54
N ALA A 136 -10.72 1.95 -12.09
CA ALA A 136 -10.33 0.73 -12.78
C ALA A 136 -10.95 0.65 -14.18
N ASN A 137 -12.24 0.94 -14.31
CA ASN A 137 -12.94 0.93 -15.60
C ASN A 137 -12.40 2.00 -16.55
N VAL A 138 -12.28 3.25 -16.08
CA VAL A 138 -11.74 4.36 -16.89
C VAL A 138 -10.33 4.03 -17.38
N SER A 139 -9.51 3.44 -16.53
CA SER A 139 -8.14 3.10 -16.92
C SER A 139 -8.09 1.99 -17.96
N HIS A 140 -8.93 0.94 -17.80
CA HIS A 140 -9.00 -0.11 -18.81
C HIS A 140 -9.45 0.47 -20.18
N GLU A 141 -10.43 1.38 -20.18
CA GLU A 141 -10.89 2.05 -21.38
C GLU A 141 -9.84 2.99 -22.00
N LEU A 142 -8.94 3.56 -21.18
CA LEU A 142 -7.83 4.37 -21.68
C LEU A 142 -6.63 3.52 -22.15
N LEU A 143 -6.34 2.41 -21.46
CA LEU A 143 -5.23 1.52 -21.80
C LEU A 143 -5.40 0.88 -23.18
N THR A 144 -6.60 0.47 -23.54
CA THR A 144 -6.90 -0.22 -24.79
C THR A 144 -6.55 0.64 -26.03
N PRO A 145 -7.11 1.86 -26.22
CA PRO A 145 -6.77 2.69 -27.36
C PRO A 145 -5.29 3.14 -27.37
N LEU A 146 -4.73 3.38 -26.20
CA LEU A 146 -3.33 3.79 -26.09
C LEU A 146 -2.37 2.67 -26.50
N SER A 147 -2.66 1.42 -26.11
CA SER A 147 -1.89 0.26 -26.56
C SER A 147 -1.95 0.06 -28.08
N VAL A 148 -3.10 0.36 -28.70
CA VAL A 148 -3.25 0.35 -30.16
C VAL A 148 -2.39 1.43 -30.82
N VAL A 149 -2.38 2.63 -30.26
CA VAL A 149 -1.52 3.74 -30.76
C VAL A 149 -0.04 3.34 -30.67
N ILE A 150 0.41 2.85 -29.51
CA ILE A 150 1.79 2.38 -29.30
C ILE A 150 2.15 1.28 -30.31
N GLY A 151 1.24 0.30 -30.49
CA GLY A 151 1.46 -0.78 -31.45
C GLY A 151 1.64 -0.30 -32.90
N PHE A 152 0.76 0.58 -33.37
CA PHE A 152 0.90 1.12 -34.74
C PHE A 152 2.16 1.99 -34.91
N VAL A 153 2.48 2.82 -33.90
CA VAL A 153 3.69 3.64 -33.94
C VAL A 153 4.95 2.76 -33.95
N SER A 154 4.96 1.66 -33.16
CA SER A 154 6.08 0.70 -33.18
C SER A 154 6.23 0.04 -34.55
N LEU A 155 5.15 -0.42 -35.20
CA LEU A 155 5.19 -1.01 -36.53
C LEU A 155 5.74 -0.05 -37.60
N LEU A 156 5.44 1.25 -37.48
CA LEU A 156 5.96 2.30 -38.35
C LEU A 156 7.46 2.52 -38.08
N LEU A 157 7.89 2.64 -36.83
CA LEU A 157 9.27 2.83 -36.42
C LEU A 157 10.16 1.65 -36.84
N ASP A 158 9.65 0.43 -36.75
CA ASP A 158 10.30 -0.79 -37.23
C ASP A 158 10.33 -0.93 -38.76
N GLN A 159 9.76 0.06 -39.47
CA GLN A 159 9.68 0.14 -40.92
C GLN A 159 8.99 -1.06 -41.61
N ILE A 160 8.13 -1.78 -40.87
CA ILE A 160 7.38 -2.93 -41.40
C ILE A 160 6.35 -2.48 -42.46
N ILE A 161 5.82 -1.25 -42.36
CA ILE A 161 4.77 -0.71 -43.25
C ILE A 161 5.36 0.24 -44.32
N GLY A 162 6.67 0.38 -44.37
CA GLY A 162 7.35 1.22 -45.33
C GLY A 162 8.50 2.04 -44.74
N LYS A 163 9.31 2.68 -45.59
CA LYS A 163 10.43 3.49 -45.13
C LYS A 163 9.94 4.86 -44.64
N LEU A 164 10.52 5.32 -43.55
CA LEU A 164 10.26 6.64 -42.99
C LEU A 164 11.36 7.61 -43.37
N SER A 165 11.00 8.89 -43.58
CA SER A 165 11.99 9.96 -43.59
C SER A 165 12.52 10.22 -42.17
N GLU A 166 13.70 10.82 -42.04
CA GLU A 166 14.31 11.17 -40.76
C GLU A 166 13.39 12.08 -39.91
N GLU A 167 12.64 12.96 -40.57
CA GLU A 167 11.71 13.86 -39.93
C GLU A 167 10.47 13.10 -39.38
N GLN A 168 9.92 12.20 -40.20
CA GLN A 168 8.81 11.33 -39.79
C GLN A 168 9.22 10.44 -38.61
N LYS A 169 10.43 9.85 -38.65
CA LYS A 169 10.97 9.03 -37.58
C LYS A 169 11.04 9.80 -36.26
N LYS A 170 11.61 11.00 -36.26
CA LYS A 170 11.70 11.88 -35.09
C LYS A 170 10.34 12.22 -34.48
N ILE A 171 9.34 12.46 -35.33
CA ILE A 171 7.96 12.74 -34.85
C ILE A 171 7.37 11.49 -34.22
N LEU A 172 7.48 10.33 -34.84
CA LEU A 172 6.95 9.06 -34.34
C LEU A 172 7.65 8.62 -33.03
N GLU A 173 8.96 8.83 -32.92
CA GLU A 173 9.69 8.59 -31.67
C GLU A 173 9.15 9.43 -30.50
N LYS A 174 8.80 10.72 -30.78
CA LYS A 174 8.16 11.57 -29.77
C LYS A 174 6.75 11.07 -29.41
N VAL A 175 5.96 10.67 -30.40
CA VAL A 175 4.61 10.13 -30.16
C VAL A 175 4.71 8.85 -29.33
N TYR A 176 5.61 7.93 -29.70
CA TYR A 176 5.87 6.69 -28.99
C TYR A 176 6.20 6.95 -27.51
N LYS A 177 7.21 7.81 -27.28
CA LYS A 177 7.66 8.16 -25.94
C LYS A 177 6.54 8.78 -25.08
N ASN A 178 5.79 9.75 -25.62
CA ASN A 178 4.70 10.37 -24.87
C ASN A 178 3.55 9.37 -24.58
N SER A 179 3.31 8.43 -25.50
CA SER A 179 2.31 7.38 -25.31
C SER A 179 2.73 6.40 -24.20
N GLU A 180 4.01 6.00 -24.16
CA GLU A 180 4.53 5.16 -23.07
C GLU A 180 4.50 5.89 -21.72
N GLU A 181 4.87 7.17 -21.67
CA GLU A 181 4.77 7.98 -20.45
C GLU A 181 3.32 8.07 -19.95
N LEU A 182 2.34 8.25 -20.85
CA LEU A 182 0.93 8.28 -20.50
C LEU A 182 0.44 6.93 -19.99
N LEU A 183 0.88 5.82 -20.62
CA LEU A 183 0.58 4.46 -20.18
C LEU A 183 1.05 4.23 -18.73
N GLU A 184 2.29 4.62 -18.44
CA GLU A 184 2.87 4.52 -17.11
C GLU A 184 2.11 5.36 -16.07
N LEU A 185 1.64 6.55 -16.44
CA LEU A 185 0.86 7.40 -15.57
C LEU A 185 -0.49 6.78 -15.20
N ILE A 186 -1.22 6.28 -16.20
CA ILE A 186 -2.51 5.61 -16.00
C ILE A 186 -2.32 4.41 -15.08
N ASP A 187 -1.30 3.59 -15.32
CA ASP A 187 -0.98 2.41 -14.55
C ASP A 187 -0.62 2.75 -13.08
N ASN A 188 0.18 3.81 -12.85
CA ASN A 188 0.47 4.30 -11.50
C ASN A 188 -0.78 4.81 -10.76
N VAL A 189 -1.69 5.50 -11.44
CA VAL A 189 -2.97 5.95 -10.85
C VAL A 189 -3.82 4.75 -10.45
N LEU A 190 -3.88 3.71 -11.28
CA LEU A 190 -4.58 2.46 -10.96
C LEU A 190 -4.05 1.80 -9.69
N TRP A 191 -2.72 1.64 -9.60
CA TRP A 191 -2.10 1.07 -8.42
C TRP A 191 -2.41 1.86 -7.16
N LEU A 192 -2.30 3.19 -7.21
CA LEU A 192 -2.60 4.05 -6.07
C LEU A 192 -4.06 3.99 -5.64
N THR A 193 -4.99 3.91 -6.59
CA THR A 193 -6.43 3.83 -6.28
C THR A 193 -6.80 2.49 -5.67
N SER A 194 -6.26 1.39 -6.20
CA SER A 194 -6.44 0.04 -5.66
C SER A 194 -5.84 -0.09 -4.26
N LEU A 195 -4.66 0.49 -4.03
CA LEU A 195 -4.03 0.57 -2.69
C LEU A 195 -4.89 1.37 -1.70
N ASN A 196 -5.40 2.54 -2.12
CA ASN A 196 -6.25 3.38 -1.27
C ASN A 196 -7.60 2.76 -0.94
N ALA A 197 -8.13 1.93 -1.83
CA ALA A 197 -9.39 1.21 -1.61
C ALA A 197 -9.21 -0.02 -0.70
N GLY A 198 -7.96 -0.45 -0.43
CA GLY A 198 -7.68 -1.71 0.26
C GLY A 198 -8.14 -2.93 -0.55
N ALA A 199 -8.26 -2.77 -1.88
CA ALA A 199 -8.80 -3.80 -2.78
C ALA A 199 -7.73 -4.82 -3.22
N LEU A 200 -6.45 -4.58 -2.88
CA LEU A 200 -5.37 -5.48 -3.25
C LEU A 200 -5.25 -6.62 -2.24
N SER A 201 -5.49 -7.83 -2.71
CA SER A 201 -5.12 -9.06 -1.99
C SER A 201 -3.66 -9.40 -2.27
N LEU A 202 -3.00 -10.04 -1.32
CA LEU A 202 -1.68 -10.62 -1.52
C LEU A 202 -1.84 -12.05 -2.04
N ALA A 203 -1.19 -12.34 -3.16
CA ALA A 203 -1.02 -13.71 -3.63
C ALA A 203 0.17 -14.35 -2.91
N GLU A 204 0.09 -15.65 -2.66
CA GLU A 204 1.25 -16.42 -2.17
C GLU A 204 1.66 -17.40 -3.27
N GLU A 205 2.77 -17.11 -3.91
CA GLU A 205 3.39 -17.96 -4.93
C GLU A 205 4.89 -18.03 -4.71
N GLU A 206 5.51 -19.13 -5.11
CA GLU A 206 6.95 -19.27 -5.06
C GLU A 206 7.57 -18.68 -6.33
N PHE A 207 8.56 -17.79 -6.18
CA PHE A 207 9.28 -17.19 -7.31
C PHE A 207 10.73 -16.90 -6.96
N ASP A 208 11.58 -16.79 -8.00
CA ASP A 208 12.99 -16.40 -7.85
C ASP A 208 13.16 -14.89 -8.10
N VAL A 209 13.71 -14.18 -7.10
CA VAL A 209 13.96 -12.74 -7.18
C VAL A 209 14.93 -12.38 -8.31
N GLY A 210 15.89 -13.26 -8.60
CA GLY A 210 16.84 -13.09 -9.70
C GLY A 210 16.16 -13.11 -11.07
N GLU A 211 15.14 -13.95 -11.25
CA GLU A 211 14.34 -13.97 -12.48
C GLU A 211 13.52 -12.71 -12.63
N VAL A 212 12.87 -12.24 -11.55
CA VAL A 212 12.15 -10.96 -11.53
C VAL A 212 13.04 -9.79 -11.98
N ILE A 213 14.28 -9.74 -11.45
CA ILE A 213 15.25 -8.70 -11.82
C ILE A 213 15.62 -8.84 -13.30
N LYS A 214 16.03 -10.02 -13.76
CA LYS A 214 16.46 -10.25 -15.15
C LYS A 214 15.38 -9.90 -16.16
N GLU A 215 14.14 -10.35 -15.93
CA GLU A 215 13.01 -10.03 -16.82
C GLU A 215 12.69 -8.52 -16.83
N SER A 216 12.71 -7.90 -15.67
CA SER A 216 12.39 -6.47 -15.57
C SER A 216 13.42 -5.58 -16.26
N VAL A 217 14.70 -5.93 -16.26
CA VAL A 217 15.75 -5.12 -16.89
C VAL A 217 15.85 -5.32 -18.41
N LYS A 218 15.32 -6.42 -18.97
CA LYS A 218 15.39 -6.72 -20.41
C LYS A 218 14.86 -5.56 -21.27
N LYS A 219 13.73 -4.97 -20.88
CA LYS A 219 13.12 -3.87 -21.63
C LYS A 219 13.96 -2.58 -21.68
N TYR A 220 14.93 -2.43 -20.76
CA TYR A 220 15.79 -1.24 -20.72
C TYR A 220 17.12 -1.41 -21.45
N LYS A 221 17.40 -2.59 -22.03
CA LYS A 221 18.71 -2.90 -22.65
C LYS A 221 19.12 -1.88 -23.71
N GLN A 222 18.18 -1.47 -24.55
CA GLN A 222 18.42 -0.48 -25.59
C GLN A 222 18.73 0.91 -25.00
N VAL A 223 17.88 1.39 -24.07
CA VAL A 223 18.04 2.70 -23.42
C VAL A 223 19.35 2.79 -22.63
N LEU A 224 19.73 1.70 -21.94
CA LEU A 224 21.02 1.61 -21.24
C LEU A 224 22.21 1.74 -22.21
N GLY A 225 22.12 1.09 -23.37
CA GLY A 225 23.13 1.18 -24.43
C GLY A 225 23.25 2.59 -25.04
N GLU A 226 22.11 3.21 -25.36
CA GLU A 226 22.04 4.57 -25.91
C GLU A 226 22.60 5.63 -24.95
N LYS A 227 22.35 5.48 -23.64
CA LYS A 227 22.86 6.36 -22.59
C LYS A 227 24.30 6.04 -22.16
N GLY A 228 24.88 4.92 -22.61
CA GLY A 228 26.21 4.45 -22.15
C GLY A 228 26.21 4.09 -20.66
N ILE A 229 25.09 3.60 -20.11
CA ILE A 229 25.00 3.19 -18.71
C ILE A 229 25.49 1.74 -18.56
N HIS A 230 26.49 1.53 -17.72
CA HIS A 230 26.97 0.21 -17.37
C HIS A 230 26.05 -0.44 -16.33
N LEU A 231 25.38 -1.54 -16.67
CA LEU A 231 24.55 -2.31 -15.73
C LEU A 231 25.33 -3.47 -15.16
N SER A 232 25.45 -3.52 -13.81
CA SER A 232 26.04 -4.61 -13.06
C SER A 232 24.96 -5.31 -12.22
N ILE A 233 24.82 -6.63 -12.38
CA ILE A 233 23.84 -7.44 -11.61
C ILE A 233 24.60 -8.48 -10.79
N GLN A 234 24.49 -8.40 -9.48
CA GLN A 234 25.19 -9.26 -8.51
C GLN A 234 24.17 -10.07 -7.73
N LEU A 235 23.98 -11.34 -8.12
CA LEU A 235 23.03 -12.26 -7.51
C LEU A 235 23.78 -13.50 -7.00
N PRO A 236 23.31 -14.15 -5.92
CA PRO A 236 23.83 -15.42 -5.48
C PRO A 236 23.66 -16.49 -6.56
N LYS A 237 24.66 -17.34 -6.75
CA LYS A 237 24.60 -18.45 -7.73
C LYS A 237 23.49 -19.47 -7.44
N SER A 238 23.10 -19.59 -6.17
CA SER A 238 22.02 -20.51 -5.74
C SER A 238 20.61 -20.03 -6.03
N GLY A 239 20.44 -18.82 -6.60
CA GLY A 239 19.13 -18.17 -6.69
C GLY A 239 18.60 -17.69 -5.34
N ILE A 240 17.50 -16.98 -5.36
CA ILE A 240 16.79 -16.48 -4.16
C ILE A 240 15.30 -16.77 -4.33
N SER A 241 14.88 -17.98 -3.91
CA SER A 241 13.45 -18.33 -3.89
C SER A 241 12.73 -17.70 -2.71
N VAL A 242 11.53 -17.19 -2.96
CA VAL A 242 10.65 -16.45 -2.04
C VAL A 242 9.22 -16.95 -2.18
N LEU A 243 8.54 -17.15 -1.07
CA LEU A 243 7.09 -17.28 -1.05
C LEU A 243 6.47 -15.90 -0.78
N GLY A 244 5.73 -15.38 -1.73
CA GLY A 244 5.12 -14.05 -1.66
C GLY A 244 4.39 -13.67 -2.95
N ASP A 245 4.10 -12.39 -3.14
CA ASP A 245 3.43 -11.87 -4.33
C ASP A 245 4.44 -11.32 -5.34
N SER A 246 4.77 -12.12 -6.35
CA SER A 246 5.75 -11.76 -7.39
C SER A 246 5.31 -10.50 -8.15
N SER A 247 4.02 -10.33 -8.41
CA SER A 247 3.49 -9.19 -9.17
C SER A 247 3.75 -7.85 -8.47
N LYS A 248 3.63 -7.81 -7.14
CA LYS A 248 3.93 -6.61 -6.34
C LYS A 248 5.41 -6.33 -6.31
N VAL A 249 6.24 -7.38 -6.15
CA VAL A 249 7.71 -7.26 -6.17
C VAL A 249 8.21 -6.77 -7.53
N VAL A 250 7.69 -7.34 -8.62
CA VAL A 250 7.96 -6.86 -10.00
C VAL A 250 7.66 -5.37 -10.13
N ARG A 251 6.47 -4.94 -9.66
CA ARG A 251 6.05 -3.55 -9.76
C ARG A 251 6.93 -2.60 -8.95
N ILE A 252 7.26 -2.97 -7.70
CA ILE A 252 8.18 -2.19 -6.87
C ILE A 252 9.52 -2.04 -7.58
N PHE A 253 10.10 -3.15 -8.01
CA PHE A 253 11.40 -3.15 -8.69
C PHE A 253 11.39 -2.30 -9.96
N GLN A 254 10.37 -2.44 -10.81
CA GLN A 254 10.23 -1.67 -12.05
C GLN A 254 10.18 -0.18 -11.78
N ASN A 255 9.43 0.29 -10.77
CA ASN A 255 9.37 1.71 -10.41
C ASN A 255 10.72 2.23 -9.93
N LEU A 256 11.45 1.46 -9.12
CA LEU A 256 12.76 1.85 -8.61
C LEU A 256 13.82 1.85 -9.73
N PHE A 257 13.86 0.80 -10.54
CA PHE A 257 14.81 0.67 -11.62
C PHE A 257 14.57 1.68 -12.74
N HIS A 258 13.29 1.96 -13.08
CA HIS A 258 12.92 3.04 -14.00
C HIS A 258 13.51 4.37 -13.55
N ASN A 259 13.37 4.70 -12.26
CA ASN A 259 13.94 5.93 -11.70
C ASN A 259 15.48 5.94 -11.82
N ALA A 260 16.16 4.86 -11.49
CA ALA A 260 17.61 4.76 -11.64
C ALA A 260 18.05 5.01 -13.10
N VAL A 261 17.39 4.38 -14.08
CA VAL A 261 17.68 4.60 -15.51
C VAL A 261 17.37 6.02 -15.96
N LYS A 262 16.26 6.57 -15.48
CA LYS A 262 15.78 7.91 -15.83
C LYS A 262 16.75 8.99 -15.35
N PHE A 263 17.17 8.93 -14.09
CA PHE A 263 17.98 9.95 -13.43
C PHE A 263 19.49 9.73 -13.53
N THR A 264 19.90 8.69 -14.25
CA THR A 264 21.30 8.46 -14.62
C THR A 264 21.50 8.82 -16.09
N PRO A 265 22.09 10.00 -16.41
CA PRO A 265 22.36 10.39 -17.79
C PRO A 265 23.43 9.51 -18.45
N GLN A 266 24.47 9.16 -17.68
CA GLN A 266 25.59 8.26 -18.02
C GLN A 266 26.21 7.72 -16.74
N GLY A 267 26.95 6.64 -16.80
CA GLY A 267 27.66 6.05 -15.66
C GLY A 267 27.25 4.62 -15.39
N GLN A 268 26.87 4.30 -14.16
CA GLN A 268 26.65 2.91 -13.73
C GLN A 268 25.38 2.75 -12.90
N ILE A 269 24.69 1.62 -13.11
CA ILE A 269 23.64 1.12 -12.20
C ILE A 269 24.06 -0.27 -11.71
N THR A 270 24.08 -0.46 -10.40
CA THR A 270 24.39 -1.75 -9.78
C THR A 270 23.18 -2.29 -9.06
N ILE A 271 22.79 -3.53 -9.34
CA ILE A 271 21.70 -4.24 -8.66
C ILE A 271 22.33 -5.38 -7.87
N LYS A 272 22.01 -5.47 -6.58
CA LYS A 272 22.43 -6.58 -5.72
C LYS A 272 21.20 -7.16 -5.03
N ALA A 273 21.19 -8.47 -4.86
CA ALA A 273 20.21 -9.14 -4.03
C ALA A 273 20.86 -10.21 -3.18
N HIS A 274 20.54 -10.25 -1.89
CA HIS A 274 21.04 -11.23 -0.95
C HIS A 274 20.06 -11.46 0.20
N ARG A 275 20.19 -12.60 0.88
CA ARG A 275 19.44 -12.85 2.12
C ARG A 275 20.05 -12.08 3.26
N SER A 276 19.23 -11.33 4.00
CA SER A 276 19.67 -10.61 5.20
C SER A 276 20.10 -11.59 6.29
N VAL A 277 21.28 -11.35 6.87
CA VAL A 277 21.91 -12.28 7.84
C VAL A 277 21.10 -12.39 9.14
N ASN A 278 20.46 -11.31 9.58
CA ASN A 278 19.82 -11.21 10.90
C ASN A 278 18.28 -11.10 10.85
N ARG A 279 17.69 -11.09 9.66
CA ARG A 279 16.24 -10.91 9.47
C ARG A 279 15.76 -11.96 8.46
N LYS A 280 14.51 -12.39 8.58
CA LYS A 280 13.86 -13.19 7.53
C LYS A 280 13.46 -12.30 6.36
N MET A 281 14.45 -11.61 5.78
CA MET A 281 14.27 -10.62 4.73
C MET A 281 15.26 -10.89 3.59
N ILE A 282 14.88 -10.50 2.41
CA ILE A 282 15.77 -10.38 1.26
C ILE A 282 16.03 -8.92 1.04
N ASP A 283 17.29 -8.55 1.00
CA ASP A 283 17.72 -7.19 0.72
C ASP A 283 18.06 -7.10 -0.78
N LEU A 284 17.33 -6.20 -1.45
CA LEU A 284 17.54 -5.83 -2.84
C LEU A 284 18.03 -4.39 -2.89
N GLU A 285 19.24 -4.21 -3.39
CA GLU A 285 19.88 -2.90 -3.53
C GLU A 285 19.88 -2.47 -5.00
N ILE A 286 19.53 -1.22 -5.23
CA ILE A 286 19.70 -0.53 -6.52
C ILE A 286 20.55 0.70 -6.26
N VAL A 287 21.75 0.74 -6.82
CA VAL A 287 22.70 1.84 -6.68
C VAL A 287 22.95 2.45 -8.04
N ASP A 288 22.68 3.72 -8.20
CA ASP A 288 22.97 4.47 -9.41
C ASP A 288 23.99 5.59 -9.15
N THR A 289 24.69 6.01 -10.19
CA THR A 289 25.61 7.13 -10.19
C THR A 289 25.00 8.35 -10.88
N GLY A 290 23.71 8.54 -10.72
CA GLY A 290 22.93 9.60 -11.32
C GLY A 290 23.08 10.95 -10.65
N VAL A 291 22.15 11.86 -10.94
CA VAL A 291 22.19 13.24 -10.43
C VAL A 291 22.08 13.35 -8.92
N GLY A 292 21.55 12.32 -8.24
CA GLY A 292 21.30 12.31 -6.81
C GLY A 292 20.21 13.31 -6.38
N ILE A 293 19.88 13.25 -5.07
CA ILE A 293 18.79 14.01 -4.47
C ILE A 293 19.29 14.59 -3.16
N PRO A 294 18.98 15.85 -2.82
CA PRO A 294 19.23 16.39 -1.49
C PRO A 294 18.52 15.60 -0.41
N GLN A 295 19.21 15.25 0.68
CA GLN A 295 18.66 14.40 1.75
C GLN A 295 17.36 14.97 2.35
N GLU A 296 17.24 16.28 2.44
CA GLU A 296 16.06 16.98 2.95
C GLU A 296 14.80 16.77 2.08
N GLN A 297 15.00 16.38 0.82
CA GLN A 297 13.92 16.18 -0.15
C GLN A 297 13.51 14.72 -0.31
N VAL A 298 14.30 13.78 0.21
CA VAL A 298 14.05 12.33 0.04
C VAL A 298 12.69 11.93 0.61
N GLU A 299 12.35 12.37 1.83
CA GLU A 299 11.04 12.08 2.43
C GLU A 299 9.88 12.70 1.66
N ALA A 300 10.08 13.89 1.12
CA ALA A 300 9.07 14.59 0.35
C ALA A 300 8.71 13.92 -0.97
N MET A 301 9.63 13.14 -1.55
CA MET A 301 9.40 12.40 -2.80
C MET A 301 8.43 11.23 -2.69
N PHE A 302 8.14 10.77 -1.49
CA PHE A 302 7.12 9.74 -1.26
C PHE A 302 5.68 10.30 -1.27
N GLN A 303 5.52 11.63 -1.30
CA GLN A 303 4.21 12.27 -1.40
C GLN A 303 3.71 12.20 -2.86
N PRO A 304 2.44 11.82 -3.09
CA PRO A 304 1.88 11.77 -4.44
C PRO A 304 1.94 13.13 -5.13
N LEU A 305 2.24 13.13 -6.43
CA LEU A 305 2.27 14.32 -7.29
C LEU A 305 3.32 15.38 -6.90
N ARG A 306 4.29 15.04 -6.07
CA ARG A 306 5.38 15.95 -5.75
C ARG A 306 6.57 15.68 -6.65
N GLN A 307 7.05 16.74 -7.29
CA GLN A 307 8.30 16.78 -8.04
C GLN A 307 9.28 17.73 -7.34
N LEU A 308 10.55 17.55 -7.58
CA LEU A 308 11.58 18.48 -7.09
C LEU A 308 11.55 19.73 -7.99
N ASP A 309 10.89 20.79 -7.52
CA ASP A 309 10.68 22.04 -8.27
C ASP A 309 11.98 22.82 -8.57
N ASP A 310 13.07 22.56 -7.84
CA ASP A 310 14.30 23.35 -7.89
C ASP A 310 15.46 22.71 -8.66
N SER A 311 15.26 21.61 -9.40
CA SER A 311 16.38 21.08 -10.19
C SER A 311 16.56 21.89 -11.46
N PRO A 312 17.81 22.35 -11.77
CA PRO A 312 18.11 23.11 -13.01
C PRO A 312 17.84 22.31 -14.27
N GLN A 313 17.49 21.05 -14.15
CA GLN A 313 17.27 20.11 -15.25
C GLN A 313 15.77 19.83 -15.43
N LYS A 314 15.04 20.79 -15.99
CA LYS A 314 13.64 20.67 -16.47
C LYS A 314 13.40 19.55 -17.51
N HIS A 315 14.31 18.58 -17.66
CA HIS A 315 14.26 17.55 -18.71
C HIS A 315 13.67 16.21 -18.24
N PHE A 316 13.32 16.06 -16.95
CA PHE A 316 12.80 14.78 -16.46
C PHE A 316 11.28 14.88 -16.23
N SER A 317 10.51 14.46 -17.25
CA SER A 317 9.05 14.37 -17.15
C SER A 317 8.61 13.21 -16.25
N GLY A 318 7.46 13.36 -15.56
CA GLY A 318 6.82 12.30 -14.77
C GLY A 318 6.07 12.88 -13.57
N LEU A 319 4.90 12.35 -13.22
CA LEU A 319 4.03 12.89 -12.15
C LEU A 319 4.48 12.55 -10.71
N GLY A 320 5.64 11.94 -10.49
CA GLY A 320 6.12 11.59 -9.14
C GLY A 320 5.31 10.49 -8.44
N LEU A 321 4.58 9.68 -9.19
CA LEU A 321 3.71 8.64 -8.60
C LEU A 321 4.42 7.30 -8.39
N GLY A 322 5.44 6.96 -9.20
CA GLY A 322 6.09 5.64 -9.18
C GLY A 322 6.73 5.31 -7.84
N LEU A 323 7.42 6.27 -7.20
CA LEU A 323 8.05 6.06 -5.90
C LEU A 323 7.01 5.91 -4.77
N THR A 324 5.92 6.68 -4.84
CA THR A 324 4.78 6.54 -3.91
C THR A 324 4.13 5.16 -4.03
N VAL A 325 3.95 4.65 -5.26
CA VAL A 325 3.43 3.28 -5.51
C VAL A 325 4.39 2.25 -4.94
N ALA A 326 5.69 2.38 -5.23
CA ALA A 326 6.70 1.46 -4.73
C ALA A 326 6.71 1.40 -3.20
N ARG A 327 6.69 2.54 -2.50
CA ARG A 327 6.66 2.61 -1.04
C ARG A 327 5.42 1.92 -0.46
N ARG A 328 4.23 2.26 -0.97
CA ARG A 328 2.98 1.67 -0.47
C ARG A 328 2.85 0.18 -0.75
N LEU A 329 3.35 -0.29 -1.88
CA LEU A 329 3.41 -1.73 -2.17
C LEU A 329 4.40 -2.43 -1.23
N THR A 330 5.54 -1.79 -0.93
CA THR A 330 6.50 -2.30 0.05
C THR A 330 5.86 -2.45 1.43
N ASP A 331 5.14 -1.43 1.89
CA ASP A 331 4.41 -1.49 3.16
C ASP A 331 3.33 -2.60 3.15
N LEU A 332 2.60 -2.75 2.03
CA LEU A 332 1.55 -3.77 1.86
C LEU A 332 2.10 -5.20 1.98
N ILE A 333 3.29 -5.48 1.41
CA ILE A 333 3.94 -6.80 1.51
C ILE A 333 4.68 -7.01 2.84
N GLY A 334 4.64 -6.02 3.76
CA GLY A 334 5.34 -6.08 5.05
C GLY A 334 6.85 -5.90 4.93
N GLY A 335 7.32 -5.25 3.86
CA GLY A 335 8.71 -4.91 3.59
C GLY A 335 9.14 -3.58 4.20
N ALA A 336 10.37 -3.19 3.92
CA ALA A 336 10.92 -1.87 4.26
C ALA A 336 11.69 -1.30 3.06
N MET A 337 11.68 0.03 2.92
CA MET A 337 12.41 0.74 1.87
C MET A 337 13.16 1.91 2.47
N GLU A 338 14.47 1.96 2.20
CA GLU A 338 15.35 3.05 2.59
C GLU A 338 16.00 3.66 1.36
N ILE A 339 16.12 4.99 1.35
CA ILE A 339 16.77 5.73 0.26
C ILE A 339 17.86 6.61 0.86
N MET A 340 19.08 6.43 0.38
CA MET A 340 20.23 7.27 0.66
C MET A 340 20.67 7.93 -0.63
N SER A 341 20.74 9.25 -0.68
CA SER A 341 21.10 9.97 -1.89
C SER A 341 21.92 11.21 -1.61
N GLN A 342 22.82 11.54 -2.54
CA GLN A 342 23.63 12.73 -2.46
C GLN A 342 23.75 13.37 -3.84
N PRO A 343 23.48 14.68 -3.95
CA PRO A 343 23.60 15.41 -5.24
C PRO A 343 24.97 15.23 -5.89
N GLY A 344 24.97 14.89 -7.17
CA GLY A 344 26.20 14.69 -7.97
C GLY A 344 26.92 13.35 -7.72
N ILE A 345 26.48 12.52 -6.76
CA ILE A 345 27.06 11.21 -6.49
C ILE A 345 26.13 10.09 -6.97
N GLY A 346 24.81 10.19 -6.69
CA GLY A 346 23.82 9.22 -7.09
C GLY A 346 22.87 8.83 -5.97
N THR A 347 22.15 7.73 -6.17
CA THR A 347 21.15 7.23 -5.24
C THR A 347 21.35 5.76 -4.94
N HIS A 348 21.21 5.39 -3.67
CA HIS A 348 21.18 4.01 -3.18
C HIS A 348 19.79 3.75 -2.57
N VAL A 349 19.07 2.81 -3.15
CA VAL A 349 17.79 2.32 -2.67
C VAL A 349 17.99 0.91 -2.11
N LEU A 350 17.64 0.72 -0.85
CA LEU A 350 17.58 -0.57 -0.17
C LEU A 350 16.12 -0.98 0.02
N LEU A 351 15.72 -2.08 -0.60
CA LEU A 351 14.40 -2.70 -0.46
C LEU A 351 14.56 -4.02 0.28
N SER A 352 13.96 -4.12 1.47
CA SER A 352 13.92 -5.36 2.26
C SER A 352 12.56 -6.02 2.12
N ILE A 353 12.51 -7.23 1.57
CA ILE A 353 11.29 -8.00 1.31
C ILE A 353 11.23 -9.18 2.27
N PRO A 354 10.13 -9.38 3.03
CA PRO A 354 10.00 -10.56 3.90
C PRO A 354 9.90 -11.83 3.05
N TYR A 355 10.58 -12.90 3.47
CA TYR A 355 10.40 -14.21 2.88
C TYR A 355 9.91 -15.21 3.92
N ARG A 356 8.96 -16.08 3.53
CA ARG A 356 8.59 -17.24 4.31
C ARG A 356 9.38 -18.43 3.79
N SER A 357 10.06 -19.17 4.67
CA SER A 357 10.69 -20.45 4.31
C SER A 357 9.69 -21.58 4.50
N GLU A 358 9.72 -22.62 3.69
CA GLU A 358 8.82 -23.80 3.77
C GLU A 358 8.76 -24.47 5.17
N SER A 359 9.76 -24.24 6.03
CA SER A 359 9.77 -24.76 7.41
C SER A 359 8.64 -24.17 8.30
N TYR A 360 7.88 -23.16 7.84
CA TYR A 360 6.78 -22.56 8.61
C TYR A 360 5.40 -23.12 8.26
N THR A 361 5.24 -23.84 7.15
CA THR A 361 3.95 -24.43 6.75
C THR A 361 3.56 -25.63 7.63
N ASN A 362 4.52 -26.29 8.29
CA ASN A 362 4.26 -27.42 9.17
C ASN A 362 3.77 -27.03 10.58
N GLY A 363 3.80 -25.74 10.95
CA GLY A 363 3.34 -25.25 12.27
C GLY A 363 1.89 -24.74 12.30
N VAL A 364 1.34 -24.36 11.15
CA VAL A 364 -0.01 -23.77 11.09
C VAL A 364 -1.10 -24.82 10.82
N SER A 365 -0.72 -26.00 10.32
CA SER A 365 -1.65 -27.14 10.13
C SER A 365 -2.07 -27.83 11.44
N ALA A 366 -1.42 -27.56 12.56
CA ALA A 366 -1.75 -28.18 13.85
C ALA A 366 -2.88 -27.47 14.63
N TYR A 367 -3.41 -26.36 14.10
CA TYR A 367 -4.52 -25.61 14.72
C TYR A 367 -5.78 -25.55 13.85
N ARG A 368 -5.89 -26.42 12.83
CA ARG A 368 -7.12 -26.64 12.07
C ARG A 368 -7.60 -28.08 12.26
N ASN A 369 -8.02 -28.42 13.48
CA ASN A 369 -8.94 -29.51 13.78
C ASN A 369 -9.78 -29.10 14.99
#